data_89d2234e33d63ff29c2ec234c4fab512
#
_entry.id   89d2234e33d63ff29c2ec234c4fab512
#
_cell.length_a   1.000
_cell.length_b   1.000
_cell.length_c   1.000
_cell.angle_alpha   90.00
_cell.angle_beta   90.00
_cell.angle_gamma   90.00
#
_symmetry.space_group_name_H-M   'P 1'
#
loop_
_entity.id
_entity.type
_entity.pdbx_description
1 polymer ?
#
loop_
_entity_poly.entity_id
_entity_poly.type
_entity_poly.pdbx_seq_one_letter_code
_entity_poly.pdbx_strand_id
1 'polypeptide(L)'
;MNNLTRYSLFCFFAWIFTLHVLEASQPNVVFVITDDQGYGDLSSHGNPVIKTPSIDGLRDQSVRLTDYHVSPTCAPTRGALMSSHYTNRAGPWHTIRGRSFLRQTSTTWGEIFSESGYATGMFGKWHLGDNYPYRPEDRGFQEVVRHGGGGVGQTPDYWDNAYFDDTYFHNGKPEQYQGYCTDVYFQEAKRFIEESVHAKKPFLAYISTNAPHSPFHCPERYWKPYLSKGLSERQAIFYGMIANIDENVGQLRHWLKEKGLVKDTIFIFTTDNGTASGREIFNAGMRGQKGSEYEGGHRVPFFLSWPAGGLNSGKDIGKLTAHIDILPTFIDLCGLKAPLDYSFDGRSLVPLLYELPVPWSDRTLITDSQRVIDPIKWRKSAVMTDDWRLVNGKELYHIKQDPSQENDLASEHPEIVESLRDGYNKWWESISPGFAVHERVVVGNDAENPAHLTGHDWLADSDGASPWHQGKIRAANPSTGGWAIRVDQTARYQIALRRWPQELRHPINANLASGHPVPGLTAFRETPGKGLGATKATLSLGDITETKMIGEDADEVLFTLNLEKGDYLLEGMFHTDDADGIRIGAYYAVVKRIE
;
A
#
# COMPACT_ATOMS: atom_id res chain seq x y z
N MET A 1 -86.93 20.10 -16.62
CA MET A 1 -86.33 19.82 -15.31
C MET A 1 -85.32 18.72 -15.53
N ASN A 2 -84.14 19.03 -16.04
CA ASN A 2 -83.11 18.06 -16.29
C ASN A 2 -81.76 18.67 -15.92
N ASN A 3 -81.14 18.13 -14.86
CA ASN A 3 -79.82 18.46 -14.44
C ASN A 3 -78.80 17.64 -15.28
N LEU A 4 -77.99 18.33 -16.05
CA LEU A 4 -76.85 17.78 -16.77
C LEU A 4 -75.62 18.07 -15.96
N THR A 5 -75.09 17.01 -15.35
CA THR A 5 -73.83 16.98 -14.62
C THR A 5 -72.70 16.92 -15.65
N ARG A 6 -71.81 17.94 -15.66
CA ARG A 6 -70.60 17.99 -16.46
C ARG A 6 -69.51 17.19 -15.71
N TYR A 7 -69.04 16.10 -16.30
CA TYR A 7 -67.82 15.43 -15.92
C TYR A 7 -66.61 16.10 -16.57
N SER A 8 -65.77 16.73 -15.76
CA SER A 8 -64.50 17.25 -16.19
C SER A 8 -63.46 16.06 -16.18
N LEU A 9 -63.03 15.70 -17.38
CA LEU A 9 -61.95 14.73 -17.57
C LEU A 9 -60.61 15.41 -17.22
N PHE A 10 -60.03 15.10 -16.06
CA PHE A 10 -58.65 15.44 -15.76
C PHE A 10 -57.74 14.41 -16.45
N CYS A 11 -57.13 14.80 -17.55
CA CYS A 11 -56.02 14.04 -18.15
C CYS A 11 -54.78 14.17 -17.26
N PHE A 12 -54.54 13.16 -16.46
CA PHE A 12 -53.27 12.97 -15.79
C PHE A 12 -52.24 12.56 -16.85
N PHE A 13 -51.42 13.50 -17.31
CA PHE A 13 -50.19 13.19 -18.03
C PHE A 13 -49.18 12.61 -17.01
N ALA A 14 -49.19 11.30 -16.87
CA ALA A 14 -48.09 10.58 -16.22
C ALA A 14 -46.85 10.72 -17.13
N TRP A 15 -45.96 11.62 -16.75
CA TRP A 15 -44.62 11.63 -17.25
C TRP A 15 -43.92 10.37 -16.72
N ILE A 16 -43.98 9.33 -17.52
CA ILE A 16 -43.09 8.17 -17.34
C ILE A 16 -41.69 8.67 -17.72
N PHE A 17 -40.93 9.13 -16.73
CA PHE A 17 -39.50 9.14 -16.84
C PHE A 17 -39.09 7.68 -16.99
N THR A 18 -38.97 7.22 -18.24
CA THR A 18 -38.13 6.08 -18.54
C THR A 18 -36.71 6.46 -18.11
N LEU A 19 -36.38 6.13 -16.87
CA LEU A 19 -34.99 5.86 -16.53
C LEU A 19 -34.54 4.80 -17.57
N HIS A 20 -33.88 5.26 -18.62
CA HIS A 20 -32.95 4.40 -19.29
C HIS A 20 -31.95 4.03 -18.17
N VAL A 21 -32.19 2.89 -17.54
CA VAL A 21 -31.11 2.12 -16.96
C VAL A 21 -30.23 1.88 -18.19
N LEU A 22 -29.23 2.75 -18.38
CA LEU A 22 -28.05 2.39 -19.13
C LEU A 22 -27.76 0.99 -18.61
N GLU A 23 -27.90 -0.05 -19.44
CA GLU A 23 -27.18 -1.31 -19.21
C GLU A 23 -25.78 -0.81 -18.90
N ALA A 24 -25.42 -0.85 -17.63
CA ALA A 24 -24.18 -0.28 -17.17
C ALA A 24 -23.10 -1.10 -17.87
N SER A 25 -22.56 -0.57 -18.96
CA SER A 25 -21.38 -1.13 -19.55
C SER A 25 -20.38 -1.11 -18.40
N GLN A 26 -19.96 -2.31 -17.95
CA GLN A 26 -18.99 -2.44 -16.88
C GLN A 26 -17.72 -1.71 -17.35
N PRO A 27 -17.41 -0.49 -16.84
CA PRO A 27 -16.26 0.26 -17.31
C PRO A 27 -14.99 -0.46 -16.90
N ASN A 28 -13.96 -0.40 -17.71
CA ASN A 28 -12.64 -0.79 -17.30
C ASN A 28 -12.10 0.17 -16.22
N VAL A 29 -11.19 -0.31 -15.39
CA VAL A 29 -10.55 0.51 -14.36
C VAL A 29 -9.03 0.42 -14.48
N VAL A 30 -8.37 1.57 -14.58
CA VAL A 30 -6.93 1.73 -14.41
C VAL A 30 -6.72 2.60 -13.18
N PHE A 31 -6.09 2.04 -12.16
CA PHE A 31 -5.80 2.74 -10.92
C PHE A 31 -4.28 2.83 -10.71
N VAL A 32 -3.72 4.04 -10.85
CA VAL A 32 -2.30 4.30 -10.64
C VAL A 32 -2.11 4.92 -9.26
N ILE A 33 -1.30 4.30 -8.43
CA ILE A 33 -0.90 4.83 -7.12
C ILE A 33 0.63 4.85 -7.00
N THR A 34 1.18 5.99 -6.61
CA THR A 34 2.63 6.15 -6.38
C THR A 34 2.95 6.05 -4.89
N ASP A 35 4.23 5.79 -4.59
CA ASP A 35 4.72 5.57 -3.23
C ASP A 35 5.60 6.74 -2.78
N ASP A 36 5.22 7.42 -1.69
CA ASP A 36 5.97 8.54 -1.11
C ASP A 36 5.99 9.86 -1.93
N GLN A 37 5.08 10.02 -2.86
CA GLN A 37 4.89 11.27 -3.60
C GLN A 37 3.86 12.14 -2.90
N GLY A 38 4.24 13.35 -2.48
CA GLY A 38 3.34 14.27 -1.80
C GLY A 38 2.48 15.11 -2.75
N TYR A 39 1.48 15.80 -2.17
CA TYR A 39 0.60 16.73 -2.88
C TYR A 39 1.40 17.82 -3.64
N GLY A 40 2.47 18.32 -3.02
CA GLY A 40 3.34 19.36 -3.60
C GLY A 40 4.30 18.85 -4.69
N ASP A 41 4.38 17.56 -4.95
CA ASP A 41 5.34 16.98 -5.91
C ASP A 41 4.78 16.89 -7.35
N LEU A 42 3.92 17.84 -7.72
CA LEU A 42 3.32 17.98 -9.05
C LEU A 42 3.44 19.44 -9.53
N SER A 43 3.77 19.67 -10.83
CA SER A 43 3.85 21.02 -11.40
C SER A 43 2.49 21.72 -11.41
N SER A 44 1.40 21.00 -11.63
CA SER A 44 0.03 21.56 -11.58
C SER A 44 -0.44 21.96 -10.19
N HIS A 45 0.26 21.55 -9.14
CA HIS A 45 -0.01 21.98 -7.76
C HIS A 45 0.89 23.16 -7.32
N GLY A 46 1.64 23.75 -8.25
CA GLY A 46 2.47 24.94 -8.02
C GLY A 46 3.94 24.65 -7.74
N ASN A 47 4.41 23.40 -7.84
CA ASN A 47 5.82 23.08 -7.64
C ASN A 47 6.69 23.81 -8.70
N PRO A 48 7.66 24.66 -8.29
CA PRO A 48 8.40 25.50 -9.22
C PRO A 48 9.50 24.73 -9.99
N VAL A 49 9.83 23.51 -9.56
CA VAL A 49 11.02 22.78 -10.04
C VAL A 49 10.65 21.60 -10.91
N ILE A 50 9.75 20.73 -10.43
CA ILE A 50 9.38 19.50 -11.12
C ILE A 50 8.54 19.78 -12.38
N LYS A 51 8.61 18.87 -13.35
CA LYS A 51 7.77 18.87 -14.56
C LYS A 51 7.02 17.55 -14.65
N THR A 52 5.68 17.65 -14.65
CA THR A 52 4.75 16.50 -14.72
C THR A 52 3.66 16.73 -15.79
N PRO A 53 4.05 17.00 -17.06
CA PRO A 53 3.09 17.42 -18.08
C PRO A 53 2.00 16.39 -18.39
N SER A 54 2.29 15.10 -18.25
CA SER A 54 1.32 14.03 -18.53
C SER A 54 0.28 13.90 -17.42
N ILE A 55 0.72 13.96 -16.16
CA ILE A 55 -0.15 13.95 -14.97
C ILE A 55 -0.94 15.26 -14.92
N ASP A 56 -0.33 16.41 -15.26
CA ASP A 56 -1.03 17.70 -15.35
C ASP A 56 -2.13 17.66 -16.41
N GLY A 57 -1.85 17.08 -17.59
CA GLY A 57 -2.86 16.89 -18.63
C GLY A 57 -3.96 15.89 -18.25
N LEU A 58 -3.68 14.90 -17.38
CA LEU A 58 -4.72 14.06 -16.78
C LEU A 58 -5.57 14.86 -15.80
N ARG A 59 -4.93 15.62 -14.90
CA ARG A 59 -5.61 16.49 -13.93
C ARG A 59 -6.63 17.41 -14.61
N ASP A 60 -6.25 18.03 -15.71
CA ASP A 60 -7.12 18.95 -16.45
C ASP A 60 -8.33 18.26 -17.10
N GLN A 61 -8.25 16.94 -17.31
CA GLN A 61 -9.31 16.09 -17.86
C GLN A 61 -9.95 15.19 -16.78
N SER A 62 -9.89 15.58 -15.51
CA SER A 62 -10.39 14.77 -14.39
C SER A 62 -11.32 15.56 -13.50
N VAL A 63 -12.22 14.86 -12.80
CA VAL A 63 -12.74 15.34 -11.53
C VAL A 63 -11.64 15.19 -10.49
N ARG A 64 -11.41 16.25 -9.70
CA ARG A 64 -10.31 16.32 -8.73
C ARG A 64 -10.88 16.45 -7.33
N LEU A 65 -10.45 15.55 -6.43
CA LEU A 65 -10.76 15.67 -5.01
C LEU A 65 -9.66 16.50 -4.36
N THR A 66 -9.94 17.74 -3.99
CA THR A 66 -8.93 18.68 -3.49
C THR A 66 -8.71 18.61 -1.99
N ASP A 67 -9.61 17.95 -1.25
CA ASP A 67 -9.51 17.61 0.18
C ASP A 67 -9.65 16.08 0.34
N TYR A 68 -8.68 15.35 -0.24
CA TYR A 68 -8.62 13.89 -0.24
C TYR A 68 -7.49 13.39 0.65
N HIS A 69 -7.85 12.50 1.58
CA HIS A 69 -6.96 12.03 2.62
C HIS A 69 -6.71 10.53 2.59
N VAL A 70 -5.50 10.18 2.99
CA VAL A 70 -5.02 8.80 3.14
C VAL A 70 -4.42 8.61 4.53
N SER A 71 -3.92 7.41 4.85
CA SER A 71 -3.08 7.25 6.04
C SER A 71 -1.69 7.85 5.79
N PRO A 72 -0.98 8.31 6.84
CA PRO A 72 0.32 8.97 6.65
C PRO A 72 1.47 8.07 6.19
N THR A 73 1.22 6.76 6.01
CA THR A 73 2.23 5.75 5.62
C THR A 73 1.63 4.66 4.72
N CYS A 74 2.49 3.97 3.97
CA CYS A 74 2.16 3.11 2.84
C CYS A 74 1.26 1.90 3.17
N ALA A 75 1.66 0.91 3.98
CA ALA A 75 0.81 -0.26 4.26
C ALA A 75 -0.54 0.12 4.89
N PRO A 76 -0.60 1.06 5.86
CA PRO A 76 -1.85 1.61 6.36
C PRO A 76 -2.79 2.14 5.28
N THR A 77 -2.30 2.97 4.36
CA THR A 77 -3.11 3.48 3.24
C THR A 77 -3.59 2.36 2.35
N ARG A 78 -2.70 1.44 1.98
CA ARG A 78 -3.02 0.35 1.03
C ARG A 78 -4.05 -0.60 1.61
N GLY A 79 -3.97 -0.95 2.89
CA GLY A 79 -4.96 -1.77 3.57
C GLY A 79 -6.34 -1.12 3.66
N ALA A 80 -6.37 0.16 4.02
CA ALA A 80 -7.61 0.92 4.09
C ALA A 80 -8.25 1.14 2.70
N LEU A 81 -7.43 1.42 1.69
CA LEU A 81 -7.85 1.56 0.30
C LEU A 81 -8.47 0.27 -0.25
N MET A 82 -7.81 -0.88 -0.01
CA MET A 82 -8.27 -2.18 -0.50
C MET A 82 -9.58 -2.63 0.15
N SER A 83 -9.80 -2.31 1.43
CA SER A 83 -10.91 -2.85 2.21
C SER A 83 -12.03 -1.86 2.51
N SER A 84 -11.82 -0.56 2.26
CA SER A 84 -12.74 0.52 2.70
C SER A 84 -12.97 0.56 4.21
N HIS A 85 -12.01 0.05 4.98
CA HIS A 85 -11.98 0.17 6.44
C HIS A 85 -10.83 1.07 6.87
N TYR A 86 -10.98 1.74 8.02
CA TYR A 86 -9.83 2.36 8.66
C TYR A 86 -8.72 1.34 8.84
N THR A 87 -7.48 1.75 8.61
CA THR A 87 -6.32 0.86 8.64
C THR A 87 -6.21 0.04 9.93
N ASN A 88 -6.56 0.65 11.06
CA ASN A 88 -6.52 0.01 12.38
C ASN A 88 -7.58 -1.09 12.53
N ARG A 89 -8.68 -1.03 11.78
CA ARG A 89 -9.67 -2.10 11.63
C ARG A 89 -9.21 -3.14 10.61
N ALA A 90 -8.66 -2.68 9.48
CA ALA A 90 -8.20 -3.55 8.40
C ALA A 90 -6.97 -4.40 8.76
N GLY A 91 -6.16 -4.00 9.75
CA GLY A 91 -5.01 -4.75 10.25
C GLY A 91 -3.65 -4.08 10.08
N PRO A 92 -3.30 -3.46 8.94
CA PRO A 92 -1.95 -2.94 8.72
C PRO A 92 -1.74 -1.54 9.32
N TRP A 93 -1.51 -1.42 10.60
CA TRP A 93 -1.20 -0.14 11.29
C TRP A 93 0.30 0.18 11.38
N HIS A 94 1.16 -0.69 10.84
CA HIS A 94 2.61 -0.50 10.70
C HIS A 94 3.05 -0.97 9.32
N THR A 95 4.25 -0.60 8.92
CA THR A 95 4.84 -0.96 7.63
C THR A 95 5.77 -2.18 7.68
N ILE A 96 6.07 -2.70 8.89
CA ILE A 96 6.93 -3.86 9.19
C ILE A 96 6.43 -4.56 10.46
N ARG A 97 7.21 -5.53 10.99
CA ARG A 97 7.04 -6.16 12.31
C ARG A 97 5.75 -6.98 12.41
N GLY A 98 5.37 -7.68 11.33
CA GLY A 98 4.14 -8.47 11.29
C GLY A 98 2.86 -7.65 11.51
N ARG A 99 2.93 -6.32 11.32
CA ARG A 99 1.80 -5.39 11.46
C ARG A 99 1.45 -4.70 10.15
N SER A 100 1.93 -5.23 9.03
CA SER A 100 1.57 -4.82 7.67
C SER A 100 0.52 -5.74 7.02
N PHE A 101 0.12 -6.83 7.68
CA PHE A 101 -0.81 -7.79 7.10
C PHE A 101 -2.24 -7.27 7.06
N LEU A 102 -2.87 -7.36 5.89
CA LEU A 102 -4.30 -7.14 5.75
C LEU A 102 -5.08 -8.32 6.37
N ARG A 103 -6.04 -8.04 7.25
CA ARG A 103 -6.84 -9.10 7.88
C ARG A 103 -7.52 -10.00 6.86
N GLN A 104 -7.50 -11.30 7.14
CA GLN A 104 -8.20 -12.28 6.30
C GLN A 104 -9.71 -12.01 6.21
N THR A 105 -10.28 -11.42 7.25
CA THR A 105 -11.72 -11.05 7.31
C THR A 105 -12.07 -9.78 6.52
N SER A 106 -11.07 -9.04 6.03
CA SER A 106 -11.30 -7.87 5.18
C SER A 106 -11.46 -8.30 3.74
N THR A 107 -12.56 -7.96 3.09
CA THR A 107 -12.73 -8.17 1.64
C THR A 107 -12.02 -7.08 0.85
N THR A 108 -11.39 -7.45 -0.26
CA THR A 108 -10.57 -6.54 -1.09
C THR A 108 -11.24 -6.18 -2.42
N TRP A 109 -10.70 -5.17 -3.08
CA TRP A 109 -11.08 -4.85 -4.47
C TRP A 109 -10.91 -6.04 -5.40
N GLY A 110 -9.76 -6.74 -5.30
CA GLY A 110 -9.47 -7.87 -6.15
C GLY A 110 -10.56 -8.94 -6.07
N GLU A 111 -10.99 -9.27 -4.87
CA GLU A 111 -12.07 -10.23 -4.61
C GLU A 111 -13.39 -9.74 -5.20
N ILE A 112 -13.83 -8.50 -4.88
CA ILE A 112 -15.11 -7.95 -5.34
C ILE A 112 -15.15 -7.79 -6.87
N PHE A 113 -14.08 -7.30 -7.49
CA PHE A 113 -14.01 -7.18 -8.95
C PHE A 113 -13.98 -8.55 -9.64
N SER A 114 -13.19 -9.49 -9.12
CA SER A 114 -13.10 -10.85 -9.67
C SER A 114 -14.45 -11.58 -9.60
N GLU A 115 -15.14 -11.50 -8.45
CA GLU A 115 -16.49 -12.08 -8.27
C GLU A 115 -17.55 -11.39 -9.15
N SER A 116 -17.31 -10.14 -9.55
CA SER A 116 -18.15 -9.40 -10.48
C SER A 116 -17.81 -9.66 -11.95
N GLY A 117 -16.89 -10.59 -12.25
CA GLY A 117 -16.55 -11.03 -13.61
C GLY A 117 -15.45 -10.24 -14.31
N TYR A 118 -14.78 -9.33 -13.61
CA TYR A 118 -13.62 -8.61 -14.14
C TYR A 118 -12.38 -9.51 -14.21
N ALA A 119 -11.53 -9.25 -15.19
CA ALA A 119 -10.12 -9.63 -15.11
C ALA A 119 -9.43 -8.66 -14.13
N THR A 120 -8.62 -9.19 -13.19
CA THR A 120 -7.98 -8.40 -12.13
C THR A 120 -6.46 -8.54 -12.20
N GLY A 121 -5.76 -7.42 -12.41
CA GLY A 121 -4.30 -7.36 -12.49
C GLY A 121 -3.70 -6.39 -11.46
N MET A 122 -2.56 -6.78 -10.88
CA MET A 122 -1.81 -5.97 -9.92
C MET A 122 -0.33 -5.93 -10.29
N PHE A 123 0.24 -4.73 -10.45
CA PHE A 123 1.59 -4.51 -10.95
C PHE A 123 2.36 -3.57 -10.03
N GLY A 124 3.34 -4.11 -9.31
CA GLY A 124 4.23 -3.37 -8.42
C GLY A 124 4.10 -3.69 -6.94
N LYS A 125 3.97 -2.67 -6.10
CA LYS A 125 3.99 -2.78 -4.64
C LYS A 125 2.66 -3.24 -4.06
N TRP A 126 2.70 -4.32 -3.29
CA TRP A 126 1.56 -4.78 -2.49
C TRP A 126 1.60 -4.28 -1.04
N HIS A 127 2.59 -4.70 -0.28
CA HIS A 127 2.87 -4.30 1.11
C HIS A 127 1.78 -4.65 2.14
N LEU A 128 1.00 -5.72 1.91
CA LEU A 128 -0.06 -6.18 2.80
C LEU A 128 0.11 -7.65 3.23
N GLY A 129 1.33 -8.18 3.10
CA GLY A 129 1.75 -9.53 3.41
C GLY A 129 2.27 -10.29 2.19
N ASP A 130 3.37 -11.02 2.36
CA ASP A 130 4.08 -11.72 1.27
C ASP A 130 3.82 -13.23 1.28
N ASN A 131 3.14 -13.76 2.31
CA ASN A 131 2.80 -15.15 2.47
C ASN A 131 1.29 -15.40 2.36
N TYR A 132 0.91 -16.66 2.09
CA TYR A 132 -0.48 -17.10 2.17
C TYR A 132 -1.06 -16.86 3.59
N PRO A 133 -2.29 -16.34 3.69
CA PRO A 133 -3.26 -15.99 2.66
C PRO A 133 -3.29 -14.48 2.33
N TYR A 134 -2.19 -13.77 2.48
CA TYR A 134 -2.13 -12.30 2.39
C TYR A 134 -1.62 -11.80 1.06
N ARG A 135 -1.07 -12.68 0.20
CA ARG A 135 -0.54 -12.31 -1.12
C ARG A 135 -1.65 -11.76 -2.03
N PRO A 136 -1.36 -10.86 -2.97
CA PRO A 136 -2.38 -10.36 -3.88
C PRO A 136 -3.07 -11.46 -4.69
N GLU A 137 -2.36 -12.55 -5.02
CA GLU A 137 -2.90 -13.74 -5.67
C GLU A 137 -3.97 -14.44 -4.83
N ASP A 138 -3.84 -14.40 -3.50
CA ASP A 138 -4.82 -14.96 -2.55
C ASP A 138 -5.99 -13.99 -2.30
N ARG A 139 -5.84 -12.73 -2.73
CA ARG A 139 -6.77 -11.62 -2.45
C ARG A 139 -7.45 -11.10 -3.72
N GLY A 140 -7.68 -12.02 -4.68
CA GLY A 140 -8.54 -11.82 -5.84
C GLY A 140 -7.87 -11.20 -7.06
N PHE A 141 -6.54 -10.96 -7.05
CA PHE A 141 -5.81 -10.56 -8.26
C PHE A 141 -5.34 -11.79 -9.03
N GLN A 142 -5.80 -11.91 -10.28
CA GLN A 142 -5.57 -13.08 -11.14
C GLN A 142 -4.25 -13.01 -11.91
N GLU A 143 -3.75 -11.80 -12.15
CA GLU A 143 -2.47 -11.54 -12.78
C GLU A 143 -1.66 -10.58 -11.90
N VAL A 144 -0.49 -11.02 -11.46
CA VAL A 144 0.32 -10.29 -10.48
C VAL A 144 1.78 -10.27 -10.90
N VAL A 145 2.36 -9.08 -11.03
CA VAL A 145 3.82 -8.89 -11.13
C VAL A 145 4.25 -7.92 -10.04
N ARG A 146 4.99 -8.40 -9.03
CA ARG A 146 5.32 -7.62 -7.84
C ARG A 146 6.73 -7.85 -7.31
N HIS A 147 7.28 -6.88 -6.62
CA HIS A 147 8.39 -7.09 -5.69
C HIS A 147 7.87 -7.56 -4.32
N GLY A 148 8.75 -8.03 -3.46
CA GLY A 148 8.41 -8.38 -2.07
C GLY A 148 8.47 -7.19 -1.12
N GLY A 149 7.79 -7.32 0.02
CA GLY A 149 7.80 -6.31 1.09
C GLY A 149 7.19 -4.97 0.73
N GLY A 150 7.70 -3.94 1.39
CA GLY A 150 7.23 -2.55 1.22
C GLY A 150 8.11 -1.70 0.30
N GLY A 151 9.11 -2.29 -0.36
CA GLY A 151 10.01 -1.59 -1.28
C GLY A 151 11.09 -2.48 -1.86
N VAL A 152 11.60 -2.10 -3.01
CA VAL A 152 12.68 -2.81 -3.71
C VAL A 152 13.93 -2.90 -2.81
N GLY A 153 14.51 -4.09 -2.72
CA GLY A 153 15.65 -4.40 -1.86
C GLY A 153 15.31 -4.52 -0.37
N GLN A 154 14.03 -4.56 0.00
CA GLN A 154 13.63 -4.96 1.36
C GLN A 154 13.83 -6.47 1.57
N THR A 155 13.76 -6.92 2.82
CA THR A 155 14.08 -8.31 3.17
C THR A 155 13.20 -9.36 2.48
N PRO A 156 11.88 -9.14 2.25
CA PRO A 156 11.04 -10.05 1.50
C PRO A 156 11.23 -9.99 -0.02
N ASP A 157 11.90 -8.96 -0.54
CA ASP A 157 12.15 -8.82 -1.97
C ASP A 157 13.21 -9.81 -2.45
N TYR A 158 13.18 -10.14 -3.74
CA TYR A 158 14.19 -11.02 -4.34
C TYR A 158 15.59 -10.45 -4.12
N TRP A 159 16.56 -11.32 -3.85
CA TRP A 159 17.88 -10.87 -3.45
C TRP A 159 18.57 -10.04 -4.54
N ASP A 160 19.22 -8.95 -4.10
CA ASP A 160 19.96 -7.99 -4.94
C ASP A 160 19.10 -7.13 -5.89
N ASN A 161 17.79 -7.14 -5.80
CA ASN A 161 16.95 -6.17 -6.51
C ASN A 161 17.35 -4.72 -6.17
N ALA A 162 17.42 -3.86 -7.19
CA ALA A 162 17.85 -2.46 -7.08
C ALA A 162 17.22 -1.55 -8.14
N TYR A 163 15.98 -1.78 -8.55
CA TYR A 163 15.21 -1.06 -9.58
C TYR A 163 15.63 -1.33 -11.04
N PHE A 164 16.72 -2.02 -11.30
CA PHE A 164 17.21 -2.26 -12.66
C PHE A 164 17.46 -3.74 -12.89
N ASP A 165 16.87 -4.27 -13.95
CA ASP A 165 17.02 -5.65 -14.39
C ASP A 165 16.74 -6.66 -13.26
N ASP A 166 15.72 -6.35 -12.48
CA ASP A 166 15.35 -7.03 -11.25
C ASP A 166 14.57 -8.33 -11.52
N THR A 167 14.51 -9.18 -10.50
CA THR A 167 13.64 -10.36 -10.47
C THR A 167 12.38 -10.04 -9.66
N TYR A 168 11.20 -10.15 -10.27
CA TYR A 168 9.91 -9.96 -9.61
C TYR A 168 9.16 -11.27 -9.46
N PHE A 169 8.17 -11.30 -8.59
CA PHE A 169 7.27 -12.44 -8.46
C PHE A 169 6.11 -12.27 -9.44
N HIS A 170 6.09 -13.14 -10.47
CA HIS A 170 5.01 -13.24 -11.43
C HIS A 170 4.09 -14.39 -11.02
N ASN A 171 2.88 -14.09 -10.55
CA ASN A 171 1.94 -15.07 -10.01
C ASN A 171 2.62 -16.00 -8.98
N GLY A 172 3.37 -15.40 -8.06
CA GLY A 172 4.11 -16.08 -6.99
C GLY A 172 5.42 -16.76 -7.39
N LYS A 173 5.82 -16.73 -8.67
CA LYS A 173 7.08 -17.32 -9.16
C LYS A 173 8.10 -16.24 -9.50
N PRO A 174 9.38 -16.40 -9.11
CA PRO A 174 10.42 -15.46 -9.48
C PRO A 174 10.66 -15.50 -11.00
N GLU A 175 10.64 -14.33 -11.63
CA GLU A 175 10.89 -14.11 -13.06
C GLU A 175 11.80 -12.87 -13.21
N GLN A 176 12.85 -12.98 -14.05
CA GLN A 176 13.77 -11.88 -14.30
C GLN A 176 13.22 -10.98 -15.42
N TYR A 177 13.19 -9.69 -15.15
CA TYR A 177 12.79 -8.65 -16.08
C TYR A 177 13.98 -7.78 -16.48
N GLN A 178 13.89 -7.13 -17.63
CA GLN A 178 14.90 -6.20 -18.13
C GLN A 178 14.36 -4.77 -18.06
N GLY A 179 15.21 -3.84 -17.67
CA GLY A 179 14.89 -2.42 -17.63
C GLY A 179 14.60 -1.87 -16.24
N TYR A 180 14.00 -0.70 -16.22
CA TYR A 180 13.72 0.02 -14.98
C TYR A 180 12.38 -0.42 -14.37
N CYS A 181 12.37 -0.65 -13.07
CA CYS A 181 11.25 -1.18 -12.28
C CYS A 181 9.87 -0.58 -12.65
N THR A 182 9.76 0.74 -12.67
CA THR A 182 8.50 1.43 -13.00
C THR A 182 8.07 1.13 -14.44
N ASP A 183 9.00 1.15 -15.39
CA ASP A 183 8.72 0.88 -16.80
C ASP A 183 8.18 -0.55 -16.98
N VAL A 184 8.77 -1.52 -16.27
CA VAL A 184 8.32 -2.93 -16.28
C VAL A 184 6.87 -3.05 -15.83
N TYR A 185 6.49 -2.44 -14.71
CA TYR A 185 5.12 -2.53 -14.20
C TYR A 185 4.08 -1.94 -15.15
N PHE A 186 4.39 -0.82 -15.81
CA PHE A 186 3.50 -0.26 -16.83
C PHE A 186 3.43 -1.12 -18.10
N GLN A 187 4.52 -1.80 -18.48
CA GLN A 187 4.52 -2.72 -19.62
C GLN A 187 3.66 -3.95 -19.34
N GLU A 188 3.82 -4.57 -18.18
CA GLU A 188 3.04 -5.73 -17.76
C GLU A 188 1.54 -5.39 -17.62
N ALA A 189 1.22 -4.20 -17.12
CA ALA A 189 -0.16 -3.72 -17.09
C ALA A 189 -0.76 -3.59 -18.51
N LYS A 190 0.00 -3.08 -19.48
CA LYS A 190 -0.45 -3.02 -20.89
C LYS A 190 -0.68 -4.43 -21.46
N ARG A 191 0.23 -5.38 -21.20
CA ARG A 191 0.08 -6.77 -21.64
C ARG A 191 -1.22 -7.39 -21.08
N PHE A 192 -1.44 -7.27 -19.78
CA PHE A 192 -2.65 -7.74 -19.11
C PHE A 192 -3.93 -7.10 -19.68
N ILE A 193 -3.91 -5.79 -19.94
CA ILE A 193 -5.06 -5.08 -20.55
C ILE A 193 -5.35 -5.64 -21.95
N GLU A 194 -4.33 -5.87 -22.78
CA GLU A 194 -4.53 -6.48 -24.12
C GLU A 194 -5.16 -7.87 -24.03
N GLU A 195 -4.68 -8.71 -23.13
CA GLU A 195 -5.22 -10.05 -22.91
C GLU A 195 -6.68 -9.99 -22.43
N SER A 196 -7.01 -9.06 -21.53
CA SER A 196 -8.37 -8.85 -21.02
C SER A 196 -9.32 -8.41 -22.15
N VAL A 197 -8.88 -7.48 -22.99
CA VAL A 197 -9.64 -7.01 -24.16
C VAL A 197 -9.86 -8.14 -25.17
N HIS A 198 -8.84 -8.95 -25.46
CA HIS A 198 -8.99 -10.13 -26.33
C HIS A 198 -9.97 -11.14 -25.75
N ALA A 199 -9.97 -11.33 -24.43
CA ALA A 199 -10.91 -12.18 -23.71
C ALA A 199 -12.33 -11.58 -23.59
N LYS A 200 -12.53 -10.34 -24.06
CA LYS A 200 -13.79 -9.57 -23.95
C LYS A 200 -14.28 -9.44 -22.49
N LYS A 201 -13.35 -9.28 -21.55
CA LYS A 201 -13.65 -9.06 -20.14
C LYS A 201 -13.37 -7.61 -19.77
N PRO A 202 -14.21 -6.96 -18.95
CA PRO A 202 -13.83 -5.73 -18.30
C PRO A 202 -12.65 -6.02 -17.38
N PHE A 203 -11.78 -5.02 -17.13
CA PHE A 203 -10.58 -5.23 -16.33
C PHE A 203 -10.41 -4.20 -15.24
N LEU A 204 -9.76 -4.64 -14.17
CA LEU A 204 -9.14 -3.81 -13.15
C LEU A 204 -7.62 -3.95 -13.26
N ALA A 205 -6.93 -2.90 -13.67
CA ALA A 205 -5.47 -2.81 -13.67
C ALA A 205 -5.01 -1.90 -12.53
N TYR A 206 -4.51 -2.48 -11.44
CA TYR A 206 -3.95 -1.77 -10.28
C TYR A 206 -2.44 -1.64 -10.48
N ILE A 207 -1.99 -0.44 -10.87
CA ILE A 207 -0.59 -0.10 -11.11
C ILE A 207 -0.08 0.65 -9.88
N SER A 208 0.67 -0.06 -9.06
CA SER A 208 1.16 0.41 -7.77
C SER A 208 2.67 0.55 -7.81
N THR A 209 3.18 1.74 -8.20
CA THR A 209 4.61 1.91 -8.34
C THR A 209 5.32 1.85 -6.98
N ASN A 210 6.57 1.34 -6.97
CA ASN A 210 7.44 1.50 -5.81
C ASN A 210 8.11 2.89 -5.81
N ALA A 211 8.28 3.50 -6.98
CA ALA A 211 8.78 4.86 -7.11
C ALA A 211 7.73 5.89 -6.63
N PRO A 212 8.16 7.02 -6.03
CA PRO A 212 9.54 7.42 -5.74
C PRO A 212 10.06 7.03 -4.35
N HIS A 213 9.63 5.90 -3.75
CA HIS A 213 10.15 5.39 -2.47
C HIS A 213 11.65 5.06 -2.56
N SER A 214 12.35 5.20 -1.44
CA SER A 214 13.77 4.80 -1.34
C SER A 214 13.97 3.26 -1.42
N PRO A 215 15.17 2.78 -1.85
CA PRO A 215 16.35 3.55 -2.23
C PRO A 215 16.13 4.35 -3.51
N PHE A 216 16.76 5.53 -3.59
CA PHE A 216 16.54 6.43 -4.73
C PHE A 216 17.45 6.01 -5.88
N HIS A 217 16.90 5.24 -6.82
CA HIS A 217 17.55 4.79 -8.04
C HIS A 217 16.69 5.19 -9.24
N CYS A 218 17.33 5.76 -10.26
CA CYS A 218 16.62 6.27 -11.42
C CYS A 218 17.57 6.41 -12.60
N PRO A 219 17.13 6.14 -13.85
CA PRO A 219 17.94 6.43 -15.02
C PRO A 219 18.38 7.88 -15.08
N GLU A 220 19.68 8.13 -15.36
CA GLU A 220 20.33 9.44 -15.26
C GLU A 220 19.62 10.54 -16.04
N ARG A 221 19.03 10.21 -17.21
CA ARG A 221 18.30 11.15 -18.07
C ARG A 221 17.16 11.88 -17.35
N TYR A 222 16.55 11.27 -16.32
CA TYR A 222 15.44 11.87 -15.60
C TYR A 222 15.89 12.81 -14.47
N TRP A 223 16.99 12.52 -13.77
CA TRP A 223 17.36 13.28 -12.59
C TRP A 223 18.51 14.29 -12.81
N LYS A 224 19.44 14.05 -13.75
CA LYS A 224 20.52 15.00 -14.04
C LYS A 224 20.04 16.44 -14.35
N PRO A 225 18.90 16.64 -15.06
CA PRO A 225 18.38 18.00 -15.28
C PRO A 225 18.00 18.74 -13.98
N TYR A 226 17.68 18.03 -12.90
CA TYR A 226 17.33 18.65 -11.62
C TYR A 226 18.56 19.07 -10.81
N LEU A 227 19.70 18.41 -10.96
CA LEU A 227 20.97 18.88 -10.36
C LEU A 227 21.35 20.29 -10.84
N SER A 228 21.16 20.57 -12.12
CA SER A 228 21.46 21.91 -12.69
C SER A 228 20.56 23.01 -12.13
N LYS A 229 19.47 22.65 -11.43
CA LYS A 229 18.57 23.58 -10.74
C LYS A 229 18.94 23.80 -9.26
N GLY A 230 20.07 23.26 -8.81
CA GLY A 230 20.58 23.45 -7.45
C GLY A 230 20.02 22.48 -6.39
N LEU A 231 19.32 21.40 -6.79
CA LEU A 231 18.87 20.37 -5.88
C LEU A 231 20.04 19.49 -5.42
N SER A 232 19.96 18.96 -4.20
CA SER A 232 20.82 17.88 -3.77
C SER A 232 20.62 16.64 -4.66
N GLU A 233 21.63 15.77 -4.74
CA GLU A 233 21.53 14.52 -5.52
C GLU A 233 20.30 13.68 -5.11
N ARG A 234 20.05 13.51 -3.82
CA ARG A 234 18.87 12.84 -3.28
C ARG A 234 17.56 13.43 -3.80
N GLN A 235 17.41 14.75 -3.75
CA GLN A 235 16.21 15.44 -4.21
C GLN A 235 16.06 15.37 -5.73
N ALA A 236 17.18 15.49 -6.46
CA ALA A 236 17.19 15.38 -7.91
C ALA A 236 16.74 14.00 -8.38
N ILE A 237 17.25 12.93 -7.75
CA ILE A 237 16.86 11.55 -8.07
C ILE A 237 15.39 11.30 -7.72
N PHE A 238 14.93 11.75 -6.55
CA PHE A 238 13.53 11.67 -6.15
C PHE A 238 12.60 12.30 -7.21
N TYR A 239 12.92 13.51 -7.69
CA TYR A 239 12.16 14.16 -8.77
C TYR A 239 12.34 13.47 -10.12
N GLY A 240 13.49 12.88 -10.37
CA GLY A 240 13.74 12.04 -11.55
C GLY A 240 12.83 10.80 -11.58
N MET A 241 12.63 10.16 -10.44
CA MET A 241 11.70 9.02 -10.32
C MET A 241 10.26 9.44 -10.63
N ILE A 242 9.82 10.62 -10.15
CA ILE A 242 8.49 11.16 -10.47
C ILE A 242 8.38 11.53 -11.96
N ALA A 243 9.43 12.08 -12.56
CA ALA A 243 9.45 12.39 -14.00
C ALA A 243 9.32 11.12 -14.87
N ASN A 244 9.92 9.99 -14.45
CA ASN A 244 9.72 8.71 -15.10
C ASN A 244 8.27 8.19 -14.93
N ILE A 245 7.67 8.34 -13.75
CA ILE A 245 6.25 8.00 -13.54
C ILE A 245 5.37 8.83 -14.48
N ASP A 246 5.62 10.15 -14.58
CA ASP A 246 4.87 11.03 -15.47
C ASP A 246 4.92 10.58 -16.93
N GLU A 247 6.12 10.22 -17.40
CA GLU A 247 6.31 9.67 -18.76
C GLU A 247 5.51 8.38 -18.97
N ASN A 248 5.56 7.44 -18.02
CA ASN A 248 4.82 6.18 -18.10
C ASN A 248 3.30 6.39 -18.07
N VAL A 249 2.79 7.30 -17.24
CA VAL A 249 1.37 7.69 -17.24
C VAL A 249 0.97 8.26 -18.60
N GLY A 250 1.80 9.13 -19.18
CA GLY A 250 1.57 9.68 -20.50
C GLY A 250 1.53 8.62 -21.59
N GLN A 251 2.51 7.70 -21.59
CA GLN A 251 2.58 6.60 -22.56
C GLN A 251 1.38 5.64 -22.42
N LEU A 252 0.96 5.31 -21.19
CA LEU A 252 -0.19 4.45 -20.96
C LEU A 252 -1.50 5.10 -21.46
N ARG A 253 -1.71 6.39 -21.16
CA ARG A 253 -2.90 7.13 -21.62
C ARG A 253 -2.93 7.26 -23.15
N HIS A 254 -1.78 7.52 -23.78
CA HIS A 254 -1.66 7.57 -25.23
C HIS A 254 -2.01 6.21 -25.86
N TRP A 255 -1.42 5.14 -25.33
CA TRP A 255 -1.68 3.77 -25.78
C TRP A 255 -3.15 3.36 -25.60
N LEU A 256 -3.79 3.69 -24.47
CA LEU A 256 -5.24 3.46 -24.28
C LEU A 256 -6.07 4.20 -25.33
N LYS A 257 -5.65 5.40 -25.73
CA LYS A 257 -6.31 6.19 -26.79
C LYS A 257 -6.18 5.50 -28.15
N GLU A 258 -5.00 5.02 -28.51
CA GLU A 258 -4.76 4.27 -29.77
C GLU A 258 -5.59 2.98 -29.84
N LYS A 259 -5.77 2.32 -28.68
CA LYS A 259 -6.61 1.11 -28.57
C LYS A 259 -8.12 1.41 -28.51
N GLY A 260 -8.53 2.68 -28.48
CA GLY A 260 -9.94 3.09 -28.39
C GLY A 260 -10.59 2.83 -27.01
N LEU A 261 -9.77 2.62 -25.95
CA LEU A 261 -10.23 2.21 -24.63
C LEU A 261 -10.57 3.39 -23.69
N VAL A 262 -10.04 4.61 -23.94
CA VAL A 262 -10.16 5.77 -23.04
C VAL A 262 -11.60 6.08 -22.66
N LYS A 263 -12.54 5.97 -23.63
CA LYS A 263 -13.94 6.34 -23.41
C LYS A 263 -14.57 5.51 -22.29
N ASP A 264 -14.33 4.21 -22.28
CA ASP A 264 -14.97 3.24 -21.39
C ASP A 264 -14.05 2.81 -20.23
N THR A 265 -13.02 3.60 -19.93
CA THR A 265 -12.08 3.34 -18.84
C THR A 265 -12.14 4.46 -17.80
N ILE A 266 -12.37 4.08 -16.55
CA ILE A 266 -12.12 4.91 -15.36
C ILE A 266 -10.62 4.93 -15.13
N PHE A 267 -9.99 6.09 -15.31
CA PHE A 267 -8.57 6.28 -15.04
C PHE A 267 -8.38 7.10 -13.78
N ILE A 268 -7.71 6.54 -12.78
CA ILE A 268 -7.43 7.22 -11.50
C ILE A 268 -5.92 7.34 -11.31
N PHE A 269 -5.49 8.51 -10.82
CA PHE A 269 -4.15 8.76 -10.33
C PHE A 269 -4.22 9.30 -8.91
N THR A 270 -3.44 8.70 -7.99
CA THR A 270 -3.29 9.15 -6.61
C THR A 270 -1.93 8.73 -6.04
N THR A 271 -1.67 9.07 -4.79
CA THR A 271 -0.45 8.67 -4.06
C THR A 271 -0.82 8.09 -2.70
N ASP A 272 0.08 7.33 -2.08
CA ASP A 272 -0.24 6.59 -0.87
C ASP A 272 0.04 7.33 0.45
N ASN A 273 0.86 8.37 0.43
CA ASN A 273 1.11 9.27 1.58
C ASN A 273 1.86 10.53 1.14
N GLY A 274 2.16 11.41 2.09
CA GLY A 274 2.92 12.62 1.83
C GLY A 274 4.35 12.37 1.35
N THR A 275 5.01 13.42 0.88
CA THR A 275 6.35 13.39 0.28
C THR A 275 7.43 12.82 1.20
N ALA A 276 8.35 12.01 0.63
CA ALA A 276 9.54 11.55 1.35
C ALA A 276 10.73 12.51 1.26
N SER A 277 10.82 13.33 0.20
CA SER A 277 12.00 14.18 -0.05
C SER A 277 11.70 15.54 -0.68
N GLY A 278 10.45 15.84 -1.01
CA GLY A 278 10.06 17.09 -1.69
C GLY A 278 9.76 18.27 -0.75
N ARG A 279 9.53 18.02 0.55
CA ARG A 279 9.05 19.02 1.50
C ARG A 279 9.81 20.34 1.51
N GLU A 280 11.14 20.28 1.51
CA GLU A 280 12.01 21.45 1.56
C GLU A 280 12.02 22.26 0.25
N ILE A 281 11.61 21.62 -0.85
CA ILE A 281 11.53 22.27 -2.16
C ILE A 281 10.17 22.94 -2.30
N PHE A 282 9.10 22.17 -2.11
CA PHE A 282 7.74 22.67 -2.19
C PHE A 282 6.75 21.67 -1.59
N ASN A 283 5.97 22.09 -0.62
CA ASN A 283 4.95 21.26 0.04
C ASN A 283 3.54 21.86 -0.05
N ALA A 284 3.28 22.68 -1.06
CA ALA A 284 1.99 23.39 -1.28
C ALA A 284 1.47 24.14 -0.03
N GLY A 285 2.37 24.69 0.80
CA GLY A 285 2.05 25.39 2.04
C GLY A 285 1.62 24.49 3.20
N MET A 286 1.63 23.17 3.06
CA MET A 286 1.20 22.23 4.08
C MET A 286 2.31 21.92 5.11
N ARG A 287 1.94 21.80 6.37
CA ARG A 287 2.81 21.32 7.44
C ARG A 287 2.96 19.80 7.38
N GLY A 288 4.12 19.28 7.73
CA GLY A 288 4.40 17.84 7.81
C GLY A 288 4.86 17.23 6.49
N GLN A 289 4.99 15.91 6.49
CA GLN A 289 5.42 15.05 5.38
C GLN A 289 5.07 13.60 5.71
N LYS A 290 5.46 12.62 4.93
CA LYS A 290 5.28 11.17 5.21
C LYS A 290 5.44 10.85 6.70
N GLY A 291 4.47 10.16 7.26
CA GLY A 291 4.43 9.74 8.67
C GLY A 291 4.01 10.83 9.65
N SER A 292 3.64 12.02 9.16
CA SER A 292 3.14 13.12 9.97
C SER A 292 1.61 13.12 10.06
N GLU A 293 1.10 13.56 11.18
CA GLU A 293 -0.32 13.77 11.47
C GLU A 293 -0.89 15.08 10.92
N TYR A 294 -0.05 15.94 10.32
CA TYR A 294 -0.44 17.19 9.66
C TYR A 294 -0.74 16.98 8.18
N GLU A 295 -1.40 17.95 7.53
CA GLU A 295 -1.89 17.87 6.14
C GLU A 295 -0.86 17.30 5.15
N GLY A 296 0.40 17.72 5.23
CA GLY A 296 1.47 17.23 4.35
C GLY A 296 1.81 15.74 4.51
N GLY A 297 1.29 15.08 5.55
CA GLY A 297 1.48 13.64 5.75
C GLY A 297 0.41 12.78 5.07
N HIS A 298 -0.80 13.31 4.91
CA HIS A 298 -1.97 12.50 4.55
C HIS A 298 -2.91 13.14 3.51
N ARG A 299 -2.79 14.43 3.19
CA ARG A 299 -3.49 15.04 2.06
C ARG A 299 -2.68 14.81 0.79
N VAL A 300 -3.30 14.17 -0.20
CA VAL A 300 -2.63 13.73 -1.43
C VAL A 300 -3.45 14.09 -2.68
N PRO A 301 -2.85 14.12 -3.88
CA PRO A 301 -3.58 14.34 -5.13
C PRO A 301 -4.52 13.16 -5.42
N PHE A 302 -5.72 13.46 -5.96
CA PHE A 302 -6.63 12.47 -6.49
C PHE A 302 -7.30 13.00 -7.75
N PHE A 303 -7.10 12.30 -8.87
CA PHE A 303 -7.65 12.62 -10.18
C PHE A 303 -8.41 11.44 -10.73
N LEU A 304 -9.66 11.63 -11.13
CA LEU A 304 -10.52 10.62 -11.72
C LEU A 304 -11.06 11.10 -13.06
N SER A 305 -10.77 10.38 -14.15
CA SER A 305 -11.29 10.66 -15.49
C SER A 305 -12.05 9.45 -16.02
N TRP A 306 -13.28 9.68 -16.45
CA TRP A 306 -14.14 8.69 -17.14
C TRP A 306 -15.05 9.37 -18.16
N PRO A 307 -14.63 9.46 -19.44
CA PRO A 307 -15.40 10.19 -20.45
C PRO A 307 -16.82 9.66 -20.71
N ALA A 308 -17.03 8.33 -20.77
CA ALA A 308 -18.36 7.76 -20.95
C ALA A 308 -19.29 8.03 -19.77
N GLY A 309 -18.74 8.14 -18.56
CA GLY A 309 -19.47 8.53 -17.36
C GLY A 309 -19.61 10.06 -17.18
N GLY A 310 -19.10 10.89 -18.09
CA GLY A 310 -19.15 12.34 -17.95
C GLY A 310 -18.20 12.94 -16.90
N LEU A 311 -17.26 12.16 -16.37
CA LEU A 311 -16.33 12.57 -15.33
C LEU A 311 -14.96 12.96 -15.92
N ASN A 312 -14.96 13.93 -16.85
CA ASN A 312 -13.76 14.39 -17.55
C ASN A 312 -13.71 15.91 -17.74
N SER A 313 -14.38 16.66 -16.86
CA SER A 313 -14.66 18.09 -17.05
C SER A 313 -13.63 19.05 -16.43
N GLY A 314 -12.58 18.56 -15.77
CA GLY A 314 -11.65 19.43 -15.04
C GLY A 314 -12.24 20.06 -13.77
N LYS A 315 -13.24 19.43 -13.15
CA LYS A 315 -13.98 19.94 -12.00
C LYS A 315 -13.26 19.66 -10.68
N ASP A 316 -13.26 20.63 -9.76
CA ASP A 316 -12.80 20.47 -8.38
C ASP A 316 -13.97 20.14 -7.42
N ILE A 317 -13.73 19.18 -6.54
CA ILE A 317 -14.59 18.82 -5.41
C ILE A 317 -13.79 19.04 -4.13
N GLY A 318 -14.17 20.09 -3.37
CA GLY A 318 -13.48 20.50 -2.13
C GLY A 318 -14.09 19.94 -0.85
N LYS A 319 -14.83 18.83 -0.94
CA LYS A 319 -15.39 18.15 0.22
C LYS A 319 -14.40 17.16 0.82
N LEU A 320 -14.45 17.01 2.14
CA LEU A 320 -13.62 16.04 2.87
C LEU A 320 -13.92 14.63 2.41
N THR A 321 -12.94 13.99 1.80
CA THR A 321 -12.99 12.63 1.23
C THR A 321 -11.75 11.83 1.60
N ALA A 322 -11.80 10.52 1.51
CA ALA A 322 -10.67 9.67 1.86
C ALA A 322 -10.59 8.39 1.02
N HIS A 323 -9.45 7.72 1.11
CA HIS A 323 -9.17 6.44 0.43
C HIS A 323 -10.17 5.33 0.79
N ILE A 324 -10.78 5.35 1.96
CA ILE A 324 -11.84 4.40 2.34
C ILE A 324 -13.12 4.57 1.53
N ASP A 325 -13.29 5.69 0.83
CA ASP A 325 -14.47 5.98 0.00
C ASP A 325 -14.39 5.33 -1.40
N ILE A 326 -13.22 4.81 -1.79
CA ILE A 326 -12.97 4.38 -3.17
C ILE A 326 -13.72 3.08 -3.51
N LEU A 327 -13.68 2.09 -2.63
CA LEU A 327 -14.37 0.81 -2.89
C LEU A 327 -15.90 0.97 -2.98
N PRO A 328 -16.59 1.67 -2.06
CA PRO A 328 -18.02 1.96 -2.22
C PRO A 328 -18.33 2.73 -3.52
N THR A 329 -17.42 3.62 -3.93
CA THR A 329 -17.56 4.36 -5.20
C THR A 329 -17.43 3.43 -6.41
N PHE A 330 -16.49 2.49 -6.41
CA PHE A 330 -16.37 1.49 -7.47
C PHE A 330 -17.59 0.57 -7.55
N ILE A 331 -18.14 0.18 -6.39
CA ILE A 331 -19.36 -0.65 -6.36
C ILE A 331 -20.48 0.05 -7.13
N ASP A 332 -20.68 1.34 -6.89
CA ASP A 332 -21.71 2.11 -7.57
C ASP A 332 -21.38 2.41 -9.04
N LEU A 333 -20.14 2.85 -9.35
CA LEU A 333 -19.75 3.23 -10.72
C LEU A 333 -19.65 2.03 -11.67
N CYS A 334 -19.22 0.88 -11.16
CA CYS A 334 -18.95 -0.33 -11.96
C CYS A 334 -20.07 -1.38 -11.82
N GLY A 335 -21.09 -1.15 -10.98
CA GLY A 335 -22.16 -2.10 -10.72
C GLY A 335 -21.65 -3.41 -10.12
N LEU A 336 -20.70 -3.34 -9.17
CA LEU A 336 -20.07 -4.52 -8.59
C LEU A 336 -20.98 -5.19 -7.55
N LYS A 337 -20.79 -6.49 -7.38
CA LYS A 337 -21.49 -7.30 -6.40
C LYS A 337 -20.75 -7.24 -5.07
N ALA A 338 -21.16 -6.37 -4.16
CA ALA A 338 -20.63 -6.37 -2.79
C ALA A 338 -21.26 -7.48 -1.96
N PRO A 339 -20.51 -8.10 -1.03
CA PRO A 339 -21.10 -9.01 -0.04
C PRO A 339 -22.15 -8.27 0.79
N LEU A 340 -23.33 -8.91 1.00
CA LEU A 340 -24.46 -8.28 1.70
C LEU A 340 -24.16 -7.90 3.15
N ASP A 341 -23.27 -8.65 3.80
CA ASP A 341 -22.92 -8.48 5.20
C ASP A 341 -21.66 -7.60 5.41
N TYR A 342 -21.09 -7.02 4.31
CA TYR A 342 -19.91 -6.19 4.42
C TYR A 342 -20.28 -4.73 4.70
N SER A 343 -19.84 -4.23 5.85
CA SER A 343 -20.01 -2.82 6.23
C SER A 343 -18.75 -2.02 5.88
N PHE A 344 -18.91 -0.85 5.26
CA PHE A 344 -17.81 0.05 4.94
C PHE A 344 -17.67 1.15 6.00
N ASP A 345 -16.44 1.55 6.35
CA ASP A 345 -16.18 2.80 7.08
C ASP A 345 -16.26 4.02 6.11
N GLY A 346 -16.00 3.78 4.82
CA GLY A 346 -16.16 4.75 3.75
C GLY A 346 -17.58 4.84 3.20
N ARG A 347 -17.79 5.78 2.30
CA ARG A 347 -19.07 5.99 1.59
C ARG A 347 -18.83 6.34 0.11
N SER A 348 -19.78 5.99 -0.74
CA SER A 348 -19.69 6.28 -2.17
C SER A 348 -19.60 7.78 -2.45
N LEU A 349 -18.70 8.16 -3.34
CA LEU A 349 -18.50 9.52 -3.82
C LEU A 349 -19.44 9.88 -4.99
N VAL A 350 -20.24 8.94 -5.48
CA VAL A 350 -21.18 9.17 -6.61
C VAL A 350 -22.05 10.41 -6.43
N PRO A 351 -22.62 10.69 -5.23
CA PRO A 351 -23.37 11.92 -5.01
C PRO A 351 -22.58 13.20 -5.26
N LEU A 352 -21.29 13.24 -4.91
CA LEU A 352 -20.41 14.38 -5.16
C LEU A 352 -19.95 14.45 -6.62
N LEU A 353 -19.61 13.32 -7.21
CA LEU A 353 -19.14 13.23 -8.60
C LEU A 353 -20.17 13.75 -9.58
N TYR A 354 -21.45 13.42 -9.36
CA TYR A 354 -22.57 13.78 -10.24
C TYR A 354 -23.47 14.90 -9.72
N GLU A 355 -23.08 15.57 -8.62
CA GLU A 355 -23.88 16.66 -8.01
C GLU A 355 -25.36 16.26 -7.79
N LEU A 356 -25.55 15.04 -7.31
CA LEU A 356 -26.90 14.54 -7.08
C LEU A 356 -27.60 15.39 -6.01
N PRO A 357 -28.93 15.62 -6.14
CA PRO A 357 -29.70 16.42 -5.20
C PRO A 357 -29.98 15.66 -3.88
N VAL A 358 -28.96 15.02 -3.33
CA VAL A 358 -28.99 14.33 -2.04
C VAL A 358 -28.02 15.01 -1.09
N PRO A 359 -28.38 15.16 0.19
CA PRO A 359 -27.49 15.81 1.15
C PRO A 359 -26.17 15.01 1.30
N TRP A 360 -25.05 15.66 1.10
CA TRP A 360 -23.76 15.15 1.57
C TRP A 360 -23.62 15.53 3.04
N SER A 361 -23.98 14.61 3.92
CA SER A 361 -23.92 14.85 5.36
C SER A 361 -22.50 15.11 5.83
N ASP A 362 -22.36 16.02 6.77
CA ASP A 362 -21.08 16.25 7.44
C ASP A 362 -20.54 14.94 8.02
N ARG A 363 -19.23 14.82 8.00
CA ARG A 363 -18.54 13.62 8.50
C ARG A 363 -17.29 14.00 9.29
N THR A 364 -16.91 13.10 10.16
CA THR A 364 -15.61 13.13 10.82
C THR A 364 -14.77 12.01 10.22
N LEU A 365 -13.59 12.34 9.69
CA LEU A 365 -12.57 11.38 9.28
C LEU A 365 -11.42 11.37 10.26
N ILE A 366 -10.81 10.21 10.43
CA ILE A 366 -9.69 10.04 11.34
C ILE A 366 -8.55 9.38 10.58
N THR A 367 -7.35 9.88 10.77
CA THR A 367 -6.12 9.26 10.31
C THR A 367 -5.09 9.26 11.42
N ASP A 368 -4.21 8.28 11.43
CA ASP A 368 -3.11 8.20 12.39
C ASP A 368 -1.88 7.50 11.80
N SER A 369 -0.75 7.65 12.48
CA SER A 369 0.49 6.93 12.18
C SER A 369 0.94 6.17 13.40
N GLN A 370 0.53 4.92 13.53
CA GLN A 370 0.85 4.11 14.70
C GLN A 370 2.30 3.67 14.71
N ARG A 371 2.76 2.91 13.71
CA ARG A 371 4.13 2.39 13.60
C ARG A 371 4.69 1.84 14.92
N VAL A 372 3.87 1.08 15.63
CA VAL A 372 4.16 0.41 16.92
C VAL A 372 3.58 -0.99 16.89
N ILE A 373 4.01 -1.86 17.83
CA ILE A 373 3.46 -3.24 17.94
C ILE A 373 1.97 -3.17 18.28
N ASP A 374 1.62 -2.39 19.31
CA ASP A 374 0.23 -2.23 19.77
C ASP A 374 -0.18 -0.77 19.63
N PRO A 375 -1.33 -0.46 18.99
CA PRO A 375 -1.77 0.91 18.78
C PRO A 375 -1.95 1.69 20.07
N ILE A 376 -1.54 2.96 20.04
CA ILE A 376 -1.60 3.89 21.17
C ILE A 376 -2.62 4.98 20.87
N LYS A 377 -3.60 5.16 21.79
CA LYS A 377 -4.64 6.19 21.66
C LYS A 377 -4.03 7.59 21.50
N TRP A 378 -4.53 8.37 20.56
CA TRP A 378 -4.06 9.72 20.20
C TRP A 378 -2.64 9.82 19.62
N ARG A 379 -2.00 8.69 19.35
CA ARG A 379 -0.67 8.73 18.76
C ARG A 379 -0.72 9.24 17.32
N LYS A 380 -0.02 10.35 17.05
CA LYS A 380 0.13 10.95 15.72
C LYS A 380 -1.17 10.90 14.92
N SER A 381 -2.23 11.46 15.49
CA SER A 381 -3.58 11.38 14.95
C SER A 381 -4.12 12.74 14.53
N ALA A 382 -4.94 12.76 13.50
CA ALA A 382 -5.76 13.89 13.09
C ALA A 382 -7.23 13.48 13.01
N VAL A 383 -8.10 14.29 13.61
CA VAL A 383 -9.56 14.22 13.49
C VAL A 383 -9.99 15.37 12.61
N MET A 384 -10.69 15.08 11.51
CA MET A 384 -10.92 16.00 10.42
C MET A 384 -12.41 16.16 10.13
N THR A 385 -12.83 17.41 9.93
CA THR A 385 -14.10 17.80 9.30
C THR A 385 -13.81 18.66 8.08
N ASP A 386 -14.83 19.14 7.36
CA ASP A 386 -14.65 20.04 6.20
C ASP A 386 -13.84 21.30 6.56
N ASP A 387 -13.91 21.76 7.81
CA ASP A 387 -13.29 23.03 8.25
C ASP A 387 -12.18 22.84 9.28
N TRP A 388 -12.22 21.78 10.09
CA TRP A 388 -11.37 21.65 11.27
C TRP A 388 -10.46 20.44 11.24
N ARG A 389 -9.27 20.61 11.82
CA ARG A 389 -8.30 19.54 12.10
C ARG A 389 -7.91 19.58 13.58
N LEU A 390 -8.28 18.53 14.33
CA LEU A 390 -7.81 18.32 15.70
C LEU A 390 -6.64 17.35 15.68
N VAL A 391 -5.44 17.85 15.99
CA VAL A 391 -4.20 17.08 15.92
C VAL A 391 -3.83 16.57 17.33
N ASN A 392 -3.53 15.28 17.45
CA ASN A 392 -3.15 14.60 18.69
C ASN A 392 -4.14 14.82 19.85
N GLY A 393 -5.39 15.20 19.55
CA GLY A 393 -6.41 15.58 20.52
C GLY A 393 -6.11 16.87 21.30
N LYS A 394 -5.21 17.72 20.81
CA LYS A 394 -4.69 18.89 21.52
C LYS A 394 -4.74 20.18 20.71
N GLU A 395 -4.21 20.17 19.50
CA GLU A 395 -4.07 21.35 18.64
C GLU A 395 -5.26 21.40 17.67
N LEU A 396 -5.90 22.57 17.52
CA LEU A 396 -7.05 22.77 16.64
C LEU A 396 -6.74 23.80 15.57
N TYR A 397 -6.97 23.45 14.29
CA TYR A 397 -6.70 24.31 13.14
C TYR A 397 -7.93 24.45 12.25
N HIS A 398 -8.22 25.68 11.80
CA HIS A 398 -9.25 25.95 10.78
C HIS A 398 -8.61 25.85 9.40
N ILE A 399 -8.69 24.70 8.77
CA ILE A 399 -7.84 24.33 7.60
C ILE A 399 -8.04 25.22 6.37
N LYS A 400 -9.21 25.79 6.16
CA LYS A 400 -9.47 26.70 5.03
C LYS A 400 -8.84 28.08 5.21
N GLN A 401 -8.63 28.52 6.46
CA GLN A 401 -8.02 29.80 6.80
C GLN A 401 -6.53 29.67 7.11
N ASP A 402 -6.11 28.49 7.62
CA ASP A 402 -4.76 28.18 8.01
C ASP A 402 -4.34 26.79 7.44
N PRO A 403 -4.12 26.68 6.11
CA PRO A 403 -3.70 25.42 5.49
C PRO A 403 -2.30 24.96 5.93
N SER A 404 -1.49 25.87 6.50
CA SER A 404 -0.16 25.58 7.04
C SER A 404 -0.18 25.09 8.49
N GLN A 405 -1.33 25.13 9.16
CA GLN A 405 -1.51 24.68 10.54
C GLN A 405 -0.50 25.33 11.51
N GLU A 406 -0.41 26.66 11.46
CA GLU A 406 0.50 27.48 12.29
C GLU A 406 -0.21 28.10 13.51
N ASN A 407 -1.53 28.31 13.42
CA ASN A 407 -2.31 29.01 14.43
C ASN A 407 -3.21 28.03 15.19
N ASP A 408 -2.79 27.61 16.38
CA ASP A 408 -3.58 26.73 17.24
C ASP A 408 -4.73 27.48 17.90
N LEU A 409 -5.96 27.14 17.54
CA LEU A 409 -7.22 27.72 18.01
C LEU A 409 -7.89 26.90 19.12
N ALA A 410 -7.24 25.90 19.69
CA ALA A 410 -7.85 24.98 20.66
C ALA A 410 -8.38 25.71 21.92
N SER A 411 -7.72 26.75 22.36
CA SER A 411 -8.17 27.54 23.51
C SER A 411 -9.34 28.49 23.22
N GLU A 412 -9.53 28.86 21.94
CA GLU A 412 -10.60 29.74 21.48
C GLU A 412 -11.90 28.98 21.17
N HIS A 413 -11.80 27.69 20.83
CA HIS A 413 -12.91 26.83 20.45
C HIS A 413 -12.95 25.51 21.23
N PRO A 414 -13.03 25.55 22.58
CA PRO A 414 -13.03 24.34 23.40
C PRO A 414 -14.20 23.40 23.09
N GLU A 415 -15.35 23.91 22.67
CA GLU A 415 -16.54 23.12 22.30
C GLU A 415 -16.29 22.28 21.05
N ILE A 416 -15.54 22.80 20.08
CA ILE A 416 -15.15 22.05 18.85
C ILE A 416 -14.14 20.96 19.23
N VAL A 417 -13.14 21.28 20.05
CA VAL A 417 -12.15 20.33 20.56
C VAL A 417 -12.85 19.15 21.26
N GLU A 418 -13.82 19.43 22.15
CA GLU A 418 -14.57 18.40 22.86
C GLU A 418 -15.38 17.53 21.90
N SER A 419 -16.12 18.13 20.97
CA SER A 419 -16.90 17.40 19.95
C SER A 419 -16.02 16.47 19.11
N LEU A 420 -14.84 16.93 18.65
CA LEU A 420 -13.92 16.11 17.85
C LEU A 420 -13.25 15.03 18.69
N ARG A 421 -12.94 15.28 19.97
CA ARG A 421 -12.47 14.24 20.92
C ARG A 421 -13.50 13.16 21.13
N ASP A 422 -14.78 13.51 21.25
CA ASP A 422 -15.87 12.55 21.39
C ASP A 422 -16.00 11.69 20.13
N GLY A 423 -15.89 12.30 18.94
CA GLY A 423 -15.85 11.57 17.67
C GLY A 423 -14.70 10.55 17.62
N TYR A 424 -13.49 10.98 18.01
CA TYR A 424 -12.33 10.09 18.09
C TYR A 424 -12.52 8.97 19.12
N ASN A 425 -13.06 9.27 20.30
CA ASN A 425 -13.27 8.28 21.34
C ASN A 425 -14.23 7.18 20.88
N LYS A 426 -15.34 7.53 20.23
CA LYS A 426 -16.29 6.57 19.66
C LYS A 426 -15.63 5.69 18.59
N TRP A 427 -14.86 6.31 17.69
CA TRP A 427 -14.09 5.58 16.68
C TRP A 427 -13.09 4.62 17.33
N TRP A 428 -12.29 5.09 18.30
CA TRP A 428 -11.30 4.26 19.00
C TRP A 428 -11.94 3.07 19.71
N GLU A 429 -13.05 3.27 20.39
CA GLU A 429 -13.83 2.21 21.03
C GLU A 429 -14.32 1.16 20.01
N SER A 430 -14.66 1.59 18.80
CA SER A 430 -15.14 0.68 17.75
C SER A 430 -14.04 -0.19 17.12
N ILE A 431 -12.77 0.25 17.15
CA ILE A 431 -11.65 -0.45 16.51
C ILE A 431 -10.75 -1.18 17.50
N SER A 432 -10.61 -0.68 18.73
CA SER A 432 -9.63 -1.19 19.71
C SER A 432 -9.84 -2.64 20.15
N PRO A 433 -11.06 -3.22 20.17
CA PRO A 433 -11.22 -4.65 20.44
C PRO A 433 -10.48 -5.55 19.43
N GLY A 434 -10.28 -5.06 18.21
CA GLY A 434 -9.54 -5.76 17.18
C GLY A 434 -8.01 -5.78 17.37
N PHE A 435 -7.43 -4.96 18.22
CA PHE A 435 -5.98 -4.87 18.35
C PHE A 435 -5.33 -6.12 18.95
N ALA A 436 -6.06 -6.86 19.78
CA ALA A 436 -5.60 -8.14 20.33
C ALA A 436 -5.56 -9.28 19.28
N VAL A 437 -6.22 -9.09 18.13
CA VAL A 437 -6.23 -10.09 17.06
C VAL A 437 -5.05 -9.79 16.12
N HIS A 438 -4.02 -10.61 16.22
CA HIS A 438 -2.83 -10.49 15.39
C HIS A 438 -2.90 -11.50 14.25
N GLU A 439 -2.70 -11.00 13.02
CA GLU A 439 -2.55 -11.86 11.85
C GLU A 439 -1.23 -12.66 11.95
N ARG A 440 -1.27 -13.89 11.41
CA ARG A 440 -0.17 -14.86 11.49
C ARG A 440 0.11 -15.43 10.12
N VAL A 441 1.37 -15.66 9.80
CA VAL A 441 1.71 -16.40 8.58
C VAL A 441 1.23 -17.84 8.74
N VAL A 442 0.44 -18.32 7.77
CA VAL A 442 -0.06 -19.69 7.75
C VAL A 442 1.01 -20.60 7.14
N VAL A 443 1.42 -21.63 7.88
CA VAL A 443 2.43 -22.59 7.42
C VAL A 443 1.82 -23.98 7.29
N GLY A 444 2.28 -24.73 6.28
CA GLY A 444 1.82 -26.10 6.01
C GLY A 444 0.48 -26.19 5.29
N ASN A 445 -0.03 -25.10 4.73
CA ASN A 445 -1.17 -25.10 3.81
C ASN A 445 -0.72 -25.45 2.39
N ASP A 446 -1.55 -26.15 1.61
CA ASP A 446 -1.21 -26.55 0.23
C ASP A 446 -1.05 -25.37 -0.73
N ALA A 447 -1.66 -24.22 -0.42
CA ALA A 447 -1.53 -23.00 -1.22
C ALA A 447 -0.13 -22.39 -1.15
N GLU A 448 0.61 -22.64 -0.07
CA GLU A 448 2.01 -22.24 0.10
C GLU A 448 2.77 -23.25 0.97
N ASN A 449 3.43 -24.21 0.33
CA ASN A 449 4.29 -25.18 1.01
C ASN A 449 5.51 -25.49 0.14
N PRO A 450 6.71 -25.03 0.53
CA PRO A 450 7.09 -24.38 1.80
C PRO A 450 6.66 -22.90 1.91
N ALA A 451 6.50 -22.41 3.15
CA ALA A 451 6.37 -21.00 3.46
C ALA A 451 7.74 -20.38 3.74
N HIS A 452 8.00 -19.19 3.17
CA HIS A 452 9.27 -18.45 3.31
C HIS A 452 9.06 -17.25 4.22
N LEU A 453 9.62 -17.31 5.42
CA LEU A 453 9.51 -16.28 6.45
C LEU A 453 10.72 -15.35 6.39
N THR A 454 10.51 -14.06 6.60
CA THR A 454 11.58 -13.06 6.57
C THR A 454 11.60 -12.20 7.83
N GLY A 455 12.77 -11.71 8.21
CA GLY A 455 12.93 -10.86 9.39
C GLY A 455 12.22 -9.51 9.32
N HIS A 456 11.67 -9.15 8.16
CA HIS A 456 10.77 -8.00 7.99
C HIS A 456 9.53 -8.11 8.90
N ASP A 457 9.03 -9.33 9.10
CA ASP A 457 7.79 -9.61 9.82
C ASP A 457 7.99 -10.08 11.26
N TRP A 458 9.22 -10.01 11.77
CA TRP A 458 9.48 -10.29 13.18
C TRP A 458 8.69 -9.37 14.11
N LEU A 459 8.09 -9.95 15.12
CA LEU A 459 7.65 -9.25 16.31
C LEU A 459 8.89 -8.87 17.13
N ALA A 460 9.42 -7.69 16.91
CA ALA A 460 10.62 -7.18 17.59
C ALA A 460 10.26 -5.98 18.47
N ASP A 461 11.00 -5.76 19.56
CA ASP A 461 10.68 -4.74 20.57
C ASP A 461 10.83 -3.30 20.07
N SER A 462 11.64 -3.07 19.04
CA SER A 462 11.85 -1.75 18.45
C SER A 462 11.98 -1.80 16.93
N ASP A 463 11.68 -0.70 16.25
CA ASP A 463 11.83 -0.57 14.79
C ASP A 463 13.27 -0.79 14.32
N GLY A 464 14.24 -0.40 15.14
CA GLY A 464 15.67 -0.59 14.86
C GLY A 464 16.12 -2.04 14.86
N ALA A 465 15.42 -2.90 15.60
CA ALA A 465 15.75 -4.32 15.73
C ALA A 465 15.27 -5.16 14.53
N SER A 466 14.34 -4.66 13.70
CA SER A 466 13.86 -5.42 12.54
C SER A 466 14.82 -5.27 11.35
N PRO A 467 15.29 -6.39 10.74
CA PRO A 467 16.14 -6.37 9.55
C PRO A 467 15.28 -6.18 8.29
N TRP A 468 14.67 -5.01 8.15
CA TRP A 468 13.65 -4.75 7.13
C TRP A 468 14.20 -4.56 5.71
N HIS A 469 15.52 -4.43 5.51
CA HIS A 469 16.15 -4.36 4.18
C HIS A 469 17.45 -5.15 4.10
N GLN A 470 17.82 -5.58 2.90
CA GLN A 470 18.93 -6.48 2.62
C GLN A 470 20.30 -5.94 3.06
N GLY A 471 20.51 -4.63 3.09
CA GLY A 471 21.72 -4.02 3.62
C GLY A 471 21.95 -4.32 5.11
N LYS A 472 20.90 -4.47 5.93
CA LYS A 472 21.00 -4.88 7.33
C LYS A 472 21.44 -6.34 7.46
N ILE A 473 20.93 -7.22 6.58
CA ILE A 473 21.32 -8.63 6.49
C ILE A 473 22.83 -8.73 6.16
N ARG A 474 23.26 -7.98 5.13
CA ARG A 474 24.66 -7.91 4.71
C ARG A 474 25.56 -7.41 5.83
N ALA A 475 25.15 -6.37 6.55
CA ALA A 475 25.90 -5.79 7.67
C ALA A 475 25.95 -6.70 8.92
N ALA A 476 25.24 -7.84 8.94
CA ALA A 476 25.08 -8.70 10.11
C ALA A 476 24.55 -7.92 11.33
N ASN A 477 23.50 -7.15 11.15
CA ASN A 477 22.93 -6.30 12.20
C ASN A 477 22.48 -7.18 13.39
N PRO A 478 22.99 -6.97 14.62
CA PRO A 478 22.59 -7.76 15.77
C PRO A 478 21.14 -7.43 16.15
N SER A 479 20.22 -8.22 15.65
CA SER A 479 18.78 -8.08 15.88
C SER A 479 18.13 -9.44 16.09
N THR A 480 17.11 -9.48 16.93
CA THR A 480 16.36 -10.68 17.28
C THR A 480 14.86 -10.39 17.20
N GLY A 481 14.08 -11.43 16.95
CA GLY A 481 12.62 -11.37 16.89
C GLY A 481 12.07 -12.73 16.49
N GLY A 482 10.76 -12.88 16.57
CA GLY A 482 10.06 -14.10 16.24
C GLY A 482 8.94 -13.88 15.26
N TRP A 483 8.63 -14.89 14.47
CA TRP A 483 7.47 -14.89 13.56
C TRP A 483 6.22 -15.42 14.28
N ALA A 484 5.14 -14.68 14.24
CA ALA A 484 3.83 -15.20 14.60
C ALA A 484 3.35 -16.11 13.46
N ILE A 485 3.27 -17.41 13.70
CA ILE A 485 2.83 -18.39 12.70
C ILE A 485 1.58 -19.13 13.17
N ARG A 486 0.81 -19.62 12.21
CA ARG A 486 -0.27 -20.59 12.41
C ARG A 486 0.04 -21.87 11.65
N VAL A 487 0.23 -22.96 12.37
CA VAL A 487 0.34 -24.30 11.80
C VAL A 487 -1.08 -24.74 11.38
N ASP A 488 -1.29 -24.93 10.09
CA ASP A 488 -2.62 -25.23 9.53
C ASP A 488 -3.04 -26.70 9.73
N GLN A 489 -2.09 -27.61 9.70
CA GLN A 489 -2.35 -29.04 9.83
C GLN A 489 -1.38 -29.69 10.80
N THR A 490 -1.89 -30.59 11.66
CA THR A 490 -1.03 -31.46 12.48
C THR A 490 -0.26 -32.39 11.59
N ALA A 491 1.07 -32.27 11.59
CA ALA A 491 1.94 -32.98 10.66
C ALA A 491 3.42 -32.93 11.09
N ARG A 492 4.26 -33.57 10.32
CA ARG A 492 5.71 -33.45 10.43
C ARG A 492 6.20 -32.29 9.57
N TYR A 493 7.05 -31.45 10.18
CA TYR A 493 7.57 -30.24 9.53
C TYR A 493 9.11 -30.25 9.50
N GLN A 494 9.66 -29.72 8.44
CA GLN A 494 11.04 -29.29 8.37
C GLN A 494 11.10 -27.76 8.45
N ILE A 495 11.97 -27.24 9.33
CA ILE A 495 12.20 -25.81 9.53
C ILE A 495 13.69 -25.56 9.30
N ALA A 496 14.01 -24.81 8.26
CA ALA A 496 15.36 -24.40 7.93
C ALA A 496 15.60 -22.97 8.42
N LEU A 497 16.56 -22.78 9.32
CA LEU A 497 17.02 -21.46 9.74
C LEU A 497 18.15 -21.01 8.82
N ARG A 498 18.03 -19.81 8.26
CA ARG A 498 18.96 -19.27 7.28
C ARG A 498 19.33 -17.82 7.63
N ARG A 499 20.56 -17.45 7.31
CA ARG A 499 20.99 -16.05 7.32
C ARG A 499 20.65 -15.34 6.02
N TRP A 500 20.90 -16.02 4.90
CA TRP A 500 20.70 -15.56 3.54
C TRP A 500 19.42 -16.18 2.98
N PRO A 501 18.75 -15.52 2.02
CA PRO A 501 17.56 -16.10 1.41
C PRO A 501 17.92 -17.37 0.62
N GLN A 502 16.92 -18.20 0.38
CA GLN A 502 17.12 -19.53 -0.21
C GLN A 502 17.72 -19.48 -1.62
N GLU A 503 17.36 -18.48 -2.42
CA GLU A 503 17.84 -18.31 -3.79
C GLU A 503 19.35 -18.03 -3.87
N LEU A 504 19.95 -17.46 -2.82
CA LEU A 504 21.38 -17.15 -2.79
C LEU A 504 22.26 -18.39 -2.53
N ARG A 505 21.74 -19.39 -1.80
CA ARG A 505 22.49 -20.62 -1.42
C ARG A 505 23.91 -20.32 -0.91
N HIS A 506 24.02 -19.42 0.06
CA HIS A 506 25.30 -18.92 0.55
C HIS A 506 25.51 -19.36 2.01
N PRO A 507 26.74 -19.81 2.39
CA PRO A 507 26.99 -20.28 3.76
C PRO A 507 26.68 -19.20 4.81
N ILE A 508 26.10 -19.60 5.95
CA ILE A 508 25.67 -18.72 7.05
C ILE A 508 26.82 -17.83 7.51
N ASN A 509 28.04 -18.39 7.61
CA ASN A 509 29.22 -17.72 8.16
C ASN A 509 30.05 -16.96 7.12
N ALA A 510 29.78 -17.13 5.84
CA ALA A 510 30.62 -16.56 4.80
C ALA A 510 30.42 -15.05 4.61
N ASN A 511 31.49 -14.38 4.19
CA ASN A 511 31.44 -13.02 3.67
C ASN A 511 30.76 -13.05 2.29
N LEU A 512 30.03 -11.99 1.96
CA LEU A 512 29.42 -11.82 0.64
C LEU A 512 30.00 -10.58 -0.03
N ALA A 513 30.44 -10.72 -1.28
CA ALA A 513 30.94 -9.59 -2.06
C ALA A 513 29.86 -8.51 -2.27
N SER A 514 30.29 -7.27 -2.44
CA SER A 514 29.40 -6.18 -2.88
C SER A 514 28.81 -6.50 -4.25
N GLY A 515 27.53 -6.21 -4.44
CA GLY A 515 26.90 -6.22 -5.75
C GLY A 515 27.27 -4.99 -6.58
N HIS A 516 26.87 -5.00 -7.85
CA HIS A 516 27.16 -3.91 -8.78
C HIS A 516 26.35 -2.65 -8.45
N PRO A 517 26.91 -1.44 -8.61
CA PRO A 517 26.17 -0.18 -8.46
C PRO A 517 25.08 -0.04 -9.54
N VAL A 518 24.12 0.81 -9.24
CA VAL A 518 23.06 1.23 -10.17
C VAL A 518 23.02 2.77 -10.25
N PRO A 519 22.42 3.34 -11.29
CA PRO A 519 22.24 4.79 -11.36
C PRO A 519 21.38 5.32 -10.20
N GLY A 520 21.96 6.23 -9.41
CA GLY A 520 21.31 6.82 -8.23
C GLY A 520 22.17 6.78 -6.99
N LEU A 521 21.54 6.72 -5.80
CA LEU A 521 22.27 6.59 -4.54
C LEU A 521 22.76 5.15 -4.35
N THR A 522 23.67 4.96 -3.38
CA THR A 522 24.22 3.63 -3.03
C THR A 522 23.11 2.61 -2.78
N ALA A 523 23.12 1.51 -3.52
CA ALA A 523 22.16 0.42 -3.38
C ALA A 523 22.48 -0.47 -2.17
N PHE A 524 21.48 -1.13 -1.60
CA PHE A 524 21.66 -2.06 -0.48
C PHE A 524 22.63 -3.19 -0.81
N ARG A 525 22.64 -3.65 -2.08
CA ARG A 525 23.53 -4.71 -2.56
C ARG A 525 25.01 -4.31 -2.60
N GLU A 526 25.32 -3.02 -2.60
CA GLU A 526 26.71 -2.53 -2.56
C GLU A 526 27.35 -2.65 -1.17
N THR A 527 26.56 -2.86 -0.12
CA THR A 527 27.08 -3.15 1.22
C THR A 527 27.76 -4.53 1.21
N PRO A 528 29.05 -4.65 1.54
CA PRO A 528 29.70 -5.95 1.65
C PRO A 528 29.08 -6.77 2.79
N GLY A 529 28.84 -8.06 2.55
CA GLY A 529 28.34 -8.99 3.56
C GLY A 529 29.43 -9.43 4.52
N LYS A 530 29.25 -9.18 5.83
CA LYS A 530 30.20 -9.60 6.89
C LYS A 530 29.98 -11.08 7.25
N GLY A 531 31.04 -11.82 7.51
CA GLY A 531 30.97 -13.15 8.12
C GLY A 531 30.41 -13.09 9.55
N LEU A 532 29.80 -14.18 10.04
CA LEU A 532 29.23 -14.23 11.39
C LEU A 532 30.15 -14.92 12.42
N GLY A 533 30.81 -16.00 12.08
CA GLY A 533 31.49 -16.85 13.04
C GLY A 533 30.54 -17.60 13.99
N ALA A 534 29.31 -17.83 13.57
CA ALA A 534 28.33 -18.54 14.37
C ALA A 534 28.65 -20.05 14.42
N THR A 535 28.57 -20.64 15.60
CA THR A 535 28.88 -22.07 15.83
C THR A 535 27.64 -22.91 16.05
N LYS A 536 26.56 -22.30 16.52
CA LYS A 536 25.29 -22.96 16.88
C LYS A 536 24.07 -22.18 16.37
N ALA A 537 23.01 -22.91 16.02
CA ALA A 537 21.70 -22.37 15.75
C ALA A 537 20.71 -22.96 16.76
N THR A 538 19.86 -22.08 17.32
CA THR A 538 18.76 -22.48 18.22
C THR A 538 17.44 -22.12 17.56
N LEU A 539 16.53 -23.10 17.52
CA LEU A 539 15.13 -22.94 17.17
C LEU A 539 14.29 -22.97 18.44
N SER A 540 13.39 -22.02 18.64
CA SER A 540 12.36 -22.04 19.69
C SER A 540 10.98 -21.94 19.06
N LEU A 541 10.04 -22.80 19.51
CA LEU A 541 8.66 -22.85 19.03
C LEU A 541 7.72 -23.30 20.16
N GLY A 542 7.04 -22.38 20.81
CA GLY A 542 6.28 -22.67 22.04
C GLY A 542 7.23 -23.21 23.13
N ASP A 543 6.91 -24.40 23.67
CA ASP A 543 7.74 -25.07 24.70
C ASP A 543 8.92 -25.86 24.12
N ILE A 544 9.04 -25.95 22.79
CA ILE A 544 10.11 -26.70 22.12
C ILE A 544 11.31 -25.77 21.93
N THR A 545 12.49 -26.23 22.37
CA THR A 545 13.76 -25.56 22.08
C THR A 545 14.80 -26.60 21.70
N GLU A 546 15.34 -26.47 20.49
CA GLU A 546 16.42 -27.33 19.98
C GLU A 546 17.61 -26.49 19.53
N THR A 547 18.83 -27.01 19.82
CA THR A 547 20.08 -26.40 19.38
C THR A 547 20.89 -27.39 18.55
N LYS A 548 21.40 -26.91 17.41
CA LYS A 548 22.26 -27.71 16.52
C LYS A 548 23.53 -26.94 16.18
N MET A 549 24.61 -27.70 15.94
CA MET A 549 25.86 -27.12 15.43
C MET A 549 25.70 -26.69 13.98
N ILE A 550 26.38 -25.61 13.61
CA ILE A 550 26.42 -25.11 12.23
C ILE A 550 27.63 -25.77 11.55
N GLY A 551 27.42 -26.47 10.44
CA GLY A 551 28.50 -27.02 9.62
C GLY A 551 29.31 -25.90 8.93
N GLU A 552 30.55 -26.18 8.56
CA GLU A 552 31.50 -25.20 8.00
C GLU A 552 30.94 -24.47 6.77
N ASP A 553 30.32 -25.19 5.84
CA ASP A 553 29.73 -24.65 4.60
C ASP A 553 28.18 -24.66 4.62
N ALA A 554 27.57 -24.76 5.81
CA ALA A 554 26.13 -24.85 5.90
C ALA A 554 25.46 -23.52 5.49
N ASP A 555 24.56 -23.57 4.50
CA ASP A 555 23.71 -22.47 4.10
C ASP A 555 22.40 -22.41 4.91
N GLU A 556 22.06 -23.49 5.62
CA GLU A 556 20.91 -23.61 6.52
C GLU A 556 21.17 -24.57 7.68
N VAL A 557 20.40 -24.45 8.75
CA VAL A 557 20.35 -25.44 9.84
C VAL A 557 18.92 -25.98 9.90
N LEU A 558 18.79 -27.30 9.65
CA LEU A 558 17.52 -27.98 9.48
C LEU A 558 17.04 -28.62 10.78
N PHE A 559 15.82 -28.32 11.19
CA PHE A 559 15.10 -28.94 12.31
C PHE A 559 13.91 -29.74 11.77
N THR A 560 13.58 -30.84 12.44
CA THR A 560 12.44 -31.67 12.05
C THR A 560 11.59 -31.93 13.28
N LEU A 561 10.36 -31.43 13.27
CA LEU A 561 9.45 -31.46 14.41
C LEU A 561 8.09 -32.01 14.01
N ASN A 562 7.41 -32.68 14.94
CA ASN A 562 5.97 -32.93 14.82
C ASN A 562 5.24 -31.76 15.46
N LEU A 563 4.43 -31.07 14.69
CA LEU A 563 3.67 -29.91 15.15
C LEU A 563 2.19 -30.19 15.08
N GLU A 564 1.48 -29.77 16.10
CA GLU A 564 0.02 -29.76 16.10
C GLU A 564 -0.52 -28.49 15.44
N LYS A 565 -1.72 -28.57 14.88
CA LYS A 565 -2.46 -27.39 14.41
C LYS A 565 -2.62 -26.39 15.55
N GLY A 566 -2.21 -25.14 15.33
CA GLY A 566 -2.26 -24.11 16.37
C GLY A 566 -1.42 -22.88 16.07
N ASP A 567 -1.44 -21.95 16.98
CA ASP A 567 -0.72 -20.68 16.91
C ASP A 567 0.58 -20.76 17.70
N TYR A 568 1.69 -20.32 17.10
CA TYR A 568 3.03 -20.36 17.68
C TYR A 568 3.78 -19.04 17.44
N LEU A 569 4.79 -18.82 18.28
CA LEU A 569 5.88 -17.90 18.00
C LEU A 569 7.10 -18.72 17.61
N LEU A 570 7.59 -18.56 16.40
CA LEU A 570 8.80 -19.21 15.88
C LEU A 570 9.98 -18.25 16.02
N GLU A 571 11.00 -18.65 16.76
CA GLU A 571 12.25 -17.90 16.89
C GLU A 571 13.42 -18.73 16.40
N GLY A 572 14.31 -18.09 15.64
CA GLY A 572 15.55 -18.70 15.17
C GLY A 572 16.74 -17.83 15.53
N MET A 573 17.77 -18.38 16.12
CA MET A 573 18.96 -17.62 16.55
C MET A 573 20.26 -18.31 16.18
N PHE A 574 21.24 -17.52 15.75
CA PHE A 574 22.62 -17.92 15.60
C PHE A 574 23.46 -17.39 16.77
N HIS A 575 24.36 -18.21 17.30
CA HIS A 575 25.21 -17.90 18.43
C HIS A 575 26.70 -17.98 18.03
N THR A 576 27.44 -16.96 18.42
CA THR A 576 28.93 -16.98 18.34
C THR A 576 29.51 -17.43 19.67
N ASP A 577 30.71 -18.02 19.66
CA ASP A 577 31.41 -18.41 20.88
C ASP A 577 32.24 -17.26 21.49
N ASP A 578 32.11 -16.03 21.01
CA ASP A 578 32.80 -14.87 21.52
C ASP A 578 32.38 -14.54 22.96
N ALA A 579 33.30 -13.93 23.73
CA ALA A 579 33.09 -13.59 25.14
C ALA A 579 31.84 -12.69 25.37
N ASP A 580 31.43 -11.92 24.36
CA ASP A 580 30.26 -11.05 24.39
C ASP A 580 28.97 -11.76 23.91
N GLY A 581 29.06 -13.04 23.45
CA GLY A 581 27.93 -13.89 23.11
C GLY A 581 26.94 -13.24 22.14
N ILE A 582 27.42 -12.70 21.00
CA ILE A 582 26.56 -12.03 20.01
C ILE A 582 25.45 -12.98 19.57
N ARG A 583 24.20 -12.56 19.76
CA ARG A 583 23.01 -13.27 19.29
C ARG A 583 22.46 -12.55 18.09
N ILE A 584 22.36 -13.27 16.97
CA ILE A 584 21.76 -12.74 15.74
C ILE A 584 20.63 -13.67 15.37
N GLY A 585 19.44 -13.09 15.16
CA GLY A 585 18.30 -13.85 14.66
C GLY A 585 18.58 -14.43 13.27
N ALA A 586 18.05 -15.61 13.00
CA ALA A 586 18.00 -16.14 11.65
C ALA A 586 17.07 -15.23 10.84
N TYR A 587 17.60 -14.46 9.90
CA TYR A 587 16.82 -13.46 9.16
C TYR A 587 15.77 -14.08 8.25
N TYR A 588 15.94 -15.36 7.91
CA TYR A 588 15.01 -16.13 7.09
C TYR A 588 14.76 -17.49 7.75
N ALA A 589 13.52 -17.96 7.59
CA ALA A 589 13.18 -19.35 7.90
C ALA A 589 12.32 -19.94 6.76
N VAL A 590 12.56 -21.20 6.43
CA VAL A 590 11.73 -21.95 5.48
C VAL A 590 11.01 -23.04 6.24
N VAL A 591 9.68 -23.00 6.25
CA VAL A 591 8.83 -23.96 6.96
C VAL A 591 8.11 -24.84 5.96
N LYS A 592 8.42 -26.13 5.96
CA LYS A 592 7.87 -27.11 5.02
C LYS A 592 7.15 -28.24 5.76
N ARG A 593 5.89 -28.47 5.46
CA ARG A 593 5.16 -29.69 5.82
C ARG A 593 5.67 -30.84 4.93
N ILE A 594 6.06 -31.96 5.50
CA ILE A 594 6.65 -33.10 4.78
C ILE A 594 5.83 -34.39 4.84
N GLU A 595 4.93 -34.56 5.80
CA GLU A 595 4.05 -35.74 5.97
C GLU A 595 2.72 -35.32 6.60
#